data_0968eba4644eb2dcbd71000a7b4f61e5
#
_entry.id   0968eba4644eb2dcbd71000a7b4f61e5
#
_cell.length_a   1.000
_cell.length_b   1.000
_cell.length_c   1.000
_cell.angle_alpha   90.00
_cell.angle_beta   90.00
_cell.angle_gamma   90.00
#
_symmetry.space_group_name_H-M   'P 1'
#
loop_
_entity.id
_entity.type
_entity.pdbx_description
1 polymer ?
#
loop_
_entity_poly.entity_id
_entity_poly.type
_entity_poly.pdbx_seq_one_letter_code
_entity_poly.pdbx_strand_id
1 'polypeptide(L)' 'MNTIAERIKFAMKAKNKKQVDIVKDTGISKGAFSSYLSGQYNPKADKTELIADSLDVDLRWLY' A
#
# COMPACT_ATOMS: atom_id res chain seq x y z
N MET A 1 -6.56 -9.99 9.55
CA MET A 1 -5.91 -8.71 9.23
C MET A 1 -6.93 -7.59 9.35
N ASN A 2 -6.71 -6.70 10.32
CA ASN A 2 -7.72 -5.72 10.70
C ASN A 2 -7.45 -4.31 10.19
N THR A 3 -6.25 -4.02 9.71
CA THR A 3 -5.89 -2.68 9.28
C THR A 3 -5.44 -2.69 7.83
N ILE A 4 -5.58 -1.51 7.18
CA ILE A 4 -5.11 -1.34 5.81
C ILE A 4 -3.59 -1.54 5.74
N ALA A 5 -2.85 -1.11 6.76
CA ALA A 5 -1.40 -1.30 6.81
C ALA A 5 -1.03 -2.78 6.76
N GLU A 6 -1.73 -3.60 7.54
CA GLU A 6 -1.49 -5.04 7.56
C GLU A 6 -1.80 -5.69 6.22
N ARG A 7 -2.89 -5.25 5.58
CA ARG A 7 -3.28 -5.77 4.27
C ARG A 7 -2.28 -5.39 3.19
N ILE A 8 -1.79 -4.16 3.22
CA ILE A 8 -0.75 -3.72 2.26
C ILE A 8 0.50 -4.57 2.44
N LYS A 9 0.96 -4.77 3.67
CA LYS A 9 2.15 -5.60 3.95
C LYS A 9 1.95 -7.03 3.47
N PHE A 10 0.79 -7.59 3.73
CA PHE A 10 0.46 -8.95 3.28
C PHE A 10 0.54 -9.05 1.76
N ALA A 11 -0.08 -8.11 1.05
CA ALA A 11 -0.07 -8.11 -0.41
C ALA A 11 1.33 -7.92 -0.98
N MET A 12 2.13 -7.04 -0.37
CA MET A 12 3.53 -6.84 -0.79
C MET A 12 4.31 -8.15 -0.71
N LYS A 13 4.14 -8.88 0.37
CA LYS A 13 4.83 -10.16 0.55
C LYS A 13 4.31 -11.19 -0.45
N ALA A 14 2.99 -11.28 -0.62
CA ALA A 14 2.38 -12.25 -1.53
C ALA A 14 2.78 -12.00 -2.99
N LYS A 15 2.91 -10.74 -3.37
CA LYS A 15 3.28 -10.34 -4.74
C LYS A 15 4.80 -10.18 -4.91
N ASN A 16 5.56 -10.39 -3.86
CA ASN A 16 7.01 -10.21 -3.85
C ASN A 16 7.42 -8.80 -4.31
N LYS A 17 6.70 -7.78 -3.83
CA LYS A 17 7.00 -6.38 -4.10
C LYS A 17 7.56 -5.71 -2.86
N LYS A 18 8.61 -4.91 -3.06
CA LYS A 18 9.25 -4.17 -1.99
C LYS A 18 8.72 -2.74 -1.95
N GLN A 19 9.02 -2.04 -0.87
CA GLN A 19 8.60 -0.65 -0.69
C GLN A 19 9.07 0.23 -1.84
N VAL A 20 10.30 0.04 -2.32
CA VAL A 20 10.85 0.83 -3.43
C VAL A 20 10.02 0.63 -4.71
N ASP A 21 9.52 -0.57 -4.93
CA ASP A 21 8.71 -0.86 -6.11
C ASP A 21 7.39 -0.11 -6.08
N ILE A 22 6.73 -0.08 -4.92
CA ILE A 22 5.46 0.61 -4.76
C ILE A 22 5.64 2.13 -4.90
N VAL A 23 6.69 2.68 -4.30
CA VAL A 23 7.00 4.11 -4.41
C VAL A 23 7.23 4.48 -5.87
N LYS A 24 7.98 3.67 -6.59
CA LYS A 24 8.25 3.90 -8.01
C LYS A 24 6.97 3.82 -8.85
N ASP A 25 6.13 2.81 -8.60
CA ASP A 25 4.91 2.60 -9.38
C ASP A 25 3.86 3.67 -9.12
N THR A 26 3.74 4.13 -7.90
CA THR A 26 2.64 5.01 -7.48
C THR A 26 3.00 6.49 -7.50
N GLY A 27 4.28 6.82 -7.40
CA GLY A 27 4.70 8.21 -7.23
C GLY A 27 4.48 8.74 -5.82
N ILE A 28 4.00 7.91 -4.90
CA ILE A 28 3.87 8.29 -3.49
C ILE A 28 5.27 8.42 -2.90
N SER A 29 5.51 9.45 -2.09
CA SER A 29 6.82 9.64 -1.47
C SER A 29 7.16 8.48 -0.53
N LYS A 30 8.45 8.20 -0.38
CA LYS A 30 8.93 7.15 0.51
C LYS A 30 8.44 7.38 1.95
N GLY A 31 8.48 8.62 2.41
CA GLY A 31 8.06 8.96 3.77
C GLY A 31 6.56 8.73 3.97
N ALA A 32 5.74 9.13 3.01
CA ALA A 32 4.30 8.92 3.08
C ALA A 32 3.96 7.44 3.07
N PHE A 33 4.56 6.68 2.18
CA PHE A 33 4.29 5.24 2.10
C PHE A 33 4.76 4.52 3.37
N SER A 34 5.90 4.91 3.91
CA SER A 34 6.40 4.38 5.17
C SER A 34 5.41 4.61 6.32
N SER A 35 4.79 5.80 6.35
CA SER A 35 3.77 6.12 7.34
C SER A 35 2.53 5.25 7.20
N TYR A 36 2.16 4.90 5.96
CA TYR A 36 1.04 3.98 5.71
C TYR A 36 1.38 2.58 6.22
N LEU A 37 2.60 2.11 5.98
CA LEU A 37 3.01 0.77 6.41
C LEU A 37 3.11 0.65 7.94
N SER A 38 3.48 1.73 8.62
CA SER A 38 3.55 1.72 10.08
C SER A 38 2.19 1.86 10.75
N GLY A 39 1.16 2.24 9.99
CA GLY A 39 -0.17 2.50 10.52
C GLY A 39 -0.31 3.88 11.15
N GLN A 40 0.71 4.73 11.04
CA GLN A 40 0.66 6.09 11.59
C GLN A 40 -0.43 6.92 10.90
N TYR A 41 -0.53 6.79 9.58
CA TYR A 41 -1.57 7.43 8.79
C TYR A 41 -2.18 6.42 7.84
N ASN A 42 -3.49 6.53 7.62
CA ASN A 42 -4.15 5.74 6.58
C ASN A 42 -4.09 6.51 5.27
N PRO A 43 -3.81 5.83 4.16
CA PRO A 43 -3.86 6.50 2.86
C PRO A 43 -5.29 6.94 2.53
N LYS A 44 -5.43 8.09 1.90
CA LYS A 44 -6.71 8.54 1.38
C LYS A 44 -7.09 7.70 0.16
N ALA A 45 -8.35 7.81 -0.28
CA ALA A 45 -8.90 6.96 -1.34
C ALA A 45 -8.05 6.96 -2.61
N ASP A 46 -7.57 8.13 -3.04
CA ASP A 46 -6.75 8.25 -4.24
C ASP A 46 -5.42 7.49 -4.10
N LYS A 47 -4.80 7.56 -2.93
CA LYS A 47 -3.54 6.84 -2.67
C LYS A 47 -3.77 5.36 -2.54
N THR A 48 -4.86 4.96 -1.89
CA THR A 48 -5.22 3.54 -1.75
C THR A 48 -5.42 2.90 -3.12
N GLU A 49 -6.07 3.62 -4.03
CA GLU A 49 -6.29 3.15 -5.40
C GLU A 49 -4.96 2.92 -6.14
N LEU A 50 -4.02 3.86 -6.02
CA LEU A 50 -2.70 3.71 -6.62
C LEU A 50 -1.96 2.50 -6.06
N ILE A 51 -2.04 2.30 -4.75
CA ILE A 51 -1.41 1.16 -4.08
C ILE A 51 -2.02 -0.15 -4.55
N ALA A 52 -3.36 -0.21 -4.62
CA ALA A 52 -4.05 -1.40 -5.10
C ALA A 52 -3.65 -1.76 -6.52
N ASP A 53 -3.55 -0.77 -7.40
CA ASP A 53 -3.13 -0.98 -8.78
C ASP A 53 -1.70 -1.52 -8.84
N SER A 54 -0.80 -0.95 -8.06
CA SER A 54 0.59 -1.39 -8.02
C SER A 54 0.72 -2.84 -7.52
N LEU A 55 -0.11 -3.22 -6.56
CA LEU A 55 -0.11 -4.57 -5.98
C LEU A 55 -0.97 -5.56 -6.76
N ASP A 56 -1.71 -5.07 -7.75
CA ASP A 56 -2.65 -5.89 -8.52
C ASP A 56 -3.65 -6.61 -7.62
N VAL A 57 -4.26 -5.87 -6.71
CA VAL A 57 -5.31 -6.37 -5.82
C VAL A 57 -6.55 -5.50 -5.96
N ASP A 58 -7.71 -6.08 -5.61
CA ASP A 58 -8.97 -5.34 -5.61
C ASP A 58 -8.89 -4.26 -4.52
N LEU A 59 -9.26 -3.03 -4.91
CA LEU A 59 -9.28 -1.89 -3.99
C LEU A 59 -10.10 -2.20 -2.73
N ARG A 60 -11.25 -2.88 -2.89
CA ARG A 60 -12.13 -3.20 -1.78
C ARG A 60 -11.49 -4.15 -0.78
N TRP A 61 -10.56 -4.99 -1.24
CA TRP A 61 -9.87 -5.92 -0.36
C TRP A 61 -8.96 -5.19 0.62
N LEU A 62 -8.40 -4.03 0.23
CA LEU A 62 -7.53 -3.24 1.11
C LEU A 62 -8.28 -2.59 2.27
N TYR A 63 -9.57 -2.39 2.15
CA TYR A 63 -10.40 -1.84 3.22
C TYR A 63 -11.01 -2.95 4.15
#